data_651ac069d74945b5eea8c4b4c77bed50
#
_entry.id   651ac069d74945b5eea8c4b4c77bed50
#
_cell.length_a   1.000
_cell.length_b   1.000
_cell.length_c   1.000
_cell.angle_alpha   90.00
_cell.angle_beta   90.00
_cell.angle_gamma   90.00
#
_symmetry.space_group_name_H-M   'P 1'
#
loop_
_entity.id
_entity.type
_entity.pdbx_description
1 polymer ?
#
loop_
_entity_poly.entity_id
_entity_poly.type
_entity_poly.pdbx_seq_one_letter_code
_entity_poly.pdbx_strand_id
1 'polypeptide(L)'
;QLEHASVAAFAQFVLQLLAVAAPPSLVLAAQSALADEVEHARLAFALASLHAGTGVGPGPLAIARTNISTDLPALVDAVIREACVGETLAAFEAREAAAHSEVPAVRAALTKISGDELRHAELGWRFVQWALSDADEHAHARAQATFAAAVAEAHSGVARDQLADATPHLRAHGVVDAPLRAQIWAQGLREVIEPCAAALLKRSLAA
;
A
#
# COMPACT_ATOMS: atom_id res chain seq x y z
N GLN A 1 7.65 5.72 11.14
CA GLN A 1 8.41 4.45 11.13
C GLN A 1 7.96 3.52 10.00
N LEU A 2 6.66 3.52 9.65
CA LEU A 2 6.13 2.67 8.58
C LEU A 2 6.77 3.01 7.22
N GLU A 3 6.75 4.26 6.80
CA GLU A 3 7.35 4.74 5.55
C GLU A 3 8.84 4.34 5.39
N HIS A 4 9.60 4.37 6.50
CA HIS A 4 10.99 3.95 6.47
C HIS A 4 11.15 2.43 6.27
N ALA A 5 10.17 1.63 6.71
CA ALA A 5 10.15 0.19 6.46
C ALA A 5 9.73 -0.12 5.01
N SER A 6 8.83 0.69 4.42
CA SER A 6 8.39 0.54 3.04
C SER A 6 9.54 0.71 2.03
N VAL A 7 10.53 1.56 2.32
CA VAL A 7 11.77 1.64 1.52
C VAL A 7 12.44 0.27 1.38
N ALA A 8 12.54 -0.50 2.48
CA ALA A 8 13.13 -1.84 2.44
C ALA A 8 12.23 -2.85 1.72
N ALA A 9 10.90 -2.73 1.85
CA ALA A 9 9.94 -3.58 1.16
C ALA A 9 10.03 -3.41 -0.36
N PHE A 10 10.05 -2.17 -0.88
CA PHE A 10 10.21 -1.93 -2.31
C PHE A 10 11.60 -2.32 -2.83
N ALA A 11 12.68 -2.15 -2.04
CA ALA A 11 13.99 -2.65 -2.40
C ALA A 11 13.99 -4.19 -2.58
N GLN A 12 13.34 -4.90 -1.65
CA GLN A 12 13.15 -6.34 -1.75
C GLN A 12 12.29 -6.70 -2.97
N PHE A 13 11.21 -5.98 -3.23
CA PHE A 13 10.33 -6.22 -4.36
C PHE A 13 11.06 -6.07 -5.70
N VAL A 14 11.93 -5.07 -5.86
CA VAL A 14 12.80 -4.94 -7.05
C VAL A 14 13.63 -6.20 -7.27
N LEU A 15 14.24 -6.76 -6.23
CA LEU A 15 15.03 -7.99 -6.33
C LEU A 15 14.15 -9.21 -6.65
N GLN A 16 12.94 -9.28 -6.11
CA GLN A 16 11.98 -10.35 -6.41
C GLN A 16 11.50 -10.29 -7.87
N LEU A 17 11.20 -9.09 -8.39
CA LEU A 17 10.84 -8.91 -9.81
C LEU A 17 11.93 -9.42 -10.75
N LEU A 18 13.20 -9.13 -10.44
CA LEU A 18 14.34 -9.67 -11.21
C LEU A 18 14.43 -11.18 -11.09
N ALA A 19 14.20 -11.74 -9.91
CA ALA A 19 14.29 -13.18 -9.65
C ALA A 19 13.21 -13.98 -10.40
N VAL A 20 12.03 -13.38 -10.65
CA VAL A 20 10.93 -14.02 -11.39
C VAL A 20 10.89 -13.61 -12.87
N ALA A 21 11.94 -12.95 -13.37
CA ALA A 21 12.04 -12.43 -14.75
C ALA A 21 10.86 -11.55 -15.18
N ALA A 22 10.39 -10.69 -14.27
CA ALA A 22 9.32 -9.74 -14.55
C ALA A 22 9.73 -8.72 -15.64
N PRO A 23 8.78 -8.18 -16.40
CA PRO A 23 9.05 -7.18 -17.44
C PRO A 23 9.81 -5.96 -16.89
N PRO A 24 10.75 -5.38 -17.68
CA PRO A 24 11.51 -4.19 -17.27
C PRO A 24 10.65 -3.02 -16.83
N SER A 25 9.45 -2.87 -17.38
CA SER A 25 8.49 -1.83 -16.99
C SER A 25 8.00 -1.94 -15.56
N LEU A 26 7.85 -3.16 -15.02
CA LEU A 26 7.51 -3.39 -13.62
C LEU A 26 8.70 -3.10 -12.70
N VAL A 27 9.91 -3.49 -13.11
CA VAL A 27 11.15 -3.20 -12.37
C VAL A 27 11.37 -1.68 -12.26
N LEU A 28 11.22 -0.94 -13.36
CA LEU A 28 11.34 0.53 -13.37
C LEU A 28 10.28 1.19 -12.47
N ALA A 29 9.03 0.72 -12.52
CA ALA A 29 7.97 1.23 -11.67
C ALA A 29 8.25 0.98 -10.18
N ALA A 30 8.77 -0.20 -9.81
CA ALA A 30 9.16 -0.52 -8.43
C ALA A 30 10.34 0.32 -7.94
N GLN A 31 11.30 0.65 -8.81
CA GLN A 31 12.39 1.57 -8.46
C GLN A 31 11.87 3.01 -8.23
N SER A 32 10.89 3.46 -9.02
CA SER A 32 10.24 4.75 -8.81
C SER A 32 9.49 4.77 -7.46
N ALA A 33 8.73 3.73 -7.16
CA ALA A 33 8.04 3.59 -5.89
C ALA A 33 9.01 3.60 -4.69
N LEU A 34 10.13 2.89 -4.79
CA LEU A 34 11.20 2.95 -3.78
C LEU A 34 11.70 4.39 -3.53
N ALA A 35 11.85 5.19 -4.58
CA ALA A 35 12.28 6.58 -4.44
C ALA A 35 11.18 7.45 -3.79
N ASP A 36 9.91 7.19 -4.11
CA ASP A 36 8.77 7.85 -3.46
C ASP A 36 8.74 7.56 -1.95
N GLU A 37 9.00 6.30 -1.53
CA GLU A 37 9.05 5.92 -0.11
C GLU A 37 10.17 6.62 0.68
N VAL A 38 11.32 6.86 0.05
CA VAL A 38 12.39 7.67 0.68
C VAL A 38 11.89 9.09 0.94
N GLU A 39 11.14 9.68 0.01
CA GLU A 39 10.56 11.01 0.17
C GLU A 39 9.42 11.01 1.20
N HIS A 40 8.56 9.98 1.25
CA HIS A 40 7.53 9.81 2.28
C HIS A 40 8.16 9.76 3.68
N ALA A 41 9.21 8.95 3.86
CA ALA A 41 9.95 8.89 5.12
C ALA A 41 10.54 10.26 5.50
N ARG A 42 11.12 11.00 4.55
CA ARG A 42 11.66 12.34 4.77
C ARG A 42 10.56 13.32 5.23
N LEU A 43 9.40 13.30 4.58
CA LEU A 43 8.24 14.14 4.94
C LEU A 43 7.70 13.77 6.33
N ALA A 44 7.54 12.47 6.62
CA ALA A 44 7.06 12.00 7.91
C ALA A 44 8.00 12.41 9.07
N PHE A 45 9.32 12.26 8.90
CA PHE A 45 10.29 12.70 9.90
C PHE A 45 10.34 14.22 10.05
N ALA A 46 10.19 14.98 8.97
CA ALA A 46 10.10 16.45 9.04
C ALA A 46 8.87 16.90 9.83
N LEU A 47 7.68 16.32 9.58
CA LEU A 47 6.47 16.61 10.34
C LEU A 47 6.61 16.18 11.80
N ALA A 48 7.17 14.99 12.07
CA ALA A 48 7.42 14.53 13.43
C ALA A 48 8.37 15.48 14.19
N SER A 49 9.44 15.97 13.55
CA SER A 49 10.37 16.94 14.13
C SER A 49 9.69 18.25 14.47
N LEU A 50 8.81 18.73 13.58
CA LEU A 50 8.04 19.95 13.81
C LEU A 50 7.15 19.84 15.05
N HIS A 51 6.44 18.71 15.20
CA HIS A 51 5.55 18.48 16.33
C HIS A 51 6.31 18.20 17.64
N ALA A 52 7.46 17.54 17.56
CA ALA A 52 8.28 17.23 18.73
C ALA A 52 9.10 18.44 19.21
N GLY A 53 9.25 19.51 18.40
CA GLY A 53 10.13 20.63 18.70
C GLY A 53 11.64 20.27 18.73
N THR A 54 12.00 19.10 18.23
CA THR A 54 13.37 18.59 18.16
C THR A 54 13.57 17.73 16.93
N GLY A 55 14.82 17.56 16.47
CA GLY A 55 15.12 16.71 15.30
C GLY A 55 14.77 15.24 15.57
N VAL A 56 13.89 14.70 14.75
CA VAL A 56 13.51 13.28 14.70
C VAL A 56 13.95 12.73 13.35
N GLY A 57 14.68 11.62 13.35
CA GLY A 57 15.17 10.99 12.12
C GLY A 57 15.14 9.47 12.20
N PRO A 58 15.45 8.79 11.06
CA PRO A 58 15.48 7.34 11.03
C PRO A 58 16.62 6.79 11.89
N GLY A 59 16.31 5.72 12.64
CA GLY A 59 17.32 4.85 13.24
C GLY A 59 17.66 3.69 12.28
N PRO A 60 18.64 2.84 12.65
CA PRO A 60 18.90 1.62 11.90
C PRO A 60 17.65 0.75 11.80
N LEU A 61 17.30 0.30 10.58
CA LEU A 61 16.23 -0.65 10.38
C LEU A 61 16.78 -2.06 10.64
N ALA A 62 16.10 -2.85 11.46
CA ALA A 62 16.43 -4.25 11.68
C ALA A 62 16.03 -5.05 10.43
N ILE A 63 16.89 -5.04 9.42
CA ILE A 63 16.71 -5.86 8.22
C ILE A 63 17.21 -7.27 8.58
N ALA A 64 16.27 -8.17 8.86
CA ALA A 64 16.57 -9.59 8.93
C ALA A 64 17.14 -10.05 7.58
N ARG A 65 17.88 -11.18 7.53
CA ARG A 65 18.35 -11.74 6.24
C ARG A 65 17.14 -11.87 5.30
N THR A 66 17.07 -10.99 4.31
CA THR A 66 16.02 -10.99 3.30
C THR A 66 16.19 -12.22 2.44
N ASN A 67 15.30 -13.19 2.64
CA ASN A 67 15.21 -14.33 1.71
C ASN A 67 14.44 -13.83 0.47
N ILE A 68 15.14 -13.61 -0.64
CA ILE A 68 14.51 -13.25 -1.90
C ILE A 68 13.71 -14.45 -2.39
N SER A 69 12.39 -14.40 -2.25
CA SER A 69 11.54 -15.46 -2.77
C SER A 69 11.56 -15.46 -4.29
N THR A 70 11.74 -16.65 -4.89
CA THR A 70 11.57 -16.92 -6.32
C THR A 70 10.25 -17.65 -6.60
N ASP A 71 9.43 -17.85 -5.57
CA ASP A 71 8.12 -18.48 -5.67
C ASP A 71 7.09 -17.43 -6.15
N LEU A 72 6.79 -17.46 -7.45
CA LEU A 72 5.85 -16.52 -8.06
C LEU A 72 4.45 -16.56 -7.42
N PRO A 73 3.84 -17.72 -7.11
CA PRO A 73 2.57 -17.79 -6.40
C PRO A 73 2.59 -17.11 -5.03
N ALA A 74 3.64 -17.31 -4.24
CA ALA A 74 3.76 -16.64 -2.93
C ALA A 74 3.96 -15.13 -3.08
N LEU A 75 4.68 -14.69 -4.12
CA LEU A 75 4.86 -13.28 -4.42
C LEU A 75 3.54 -12.63 -4.85
N VAL A 76 2.72 -13.32 -5.66
CA VAL A 76 1.37 -12.87 -6.02
C VAL A 76 0.50 -12.67 -4.78
N ASP A 77 0.52 -13.62 -3.83
CA ASP A 77 -0.24 -13.49 -2.59
C ASP A 77 0.18 -12.27 -1.76
N ALA A 78 1.48 -12.03 -1.64
CA ALA A 78 2.02 -10.87 -0.93
C ALA A 78 1.60 -9.57 -1.62
N VAL A 79 1.77 -9.46 -2.95
CA VAL A 79 1.43 -8.24 -3.71
C VAL A 79 -0.07 -7.96 -3.68
N ILE A 80 -0.94 -8.98 -3.70
CA ILE A 80 -2.38 -8.78 -3.53
C ILE A 80 -2.68 -8.11 -2.19
N ARG A 81 -2.08 -8.58 -1.10
CA ARG A 81 -2.35 -8.06 0.24
C ARG A 81 -1.74 -6.68 0.46
N GLU A 82 -0.47 -6.54 0.13
CA GLU A 82 0.31 -5.35 0.45
C GLU A 82 0.04 -4.22 -0.55
N ALA A 83 0.05 -4.50 -1.84
CA ALA A 83 -0.09 -3.48 -2.87
C ALA A 83 -1.54 -3.31 -3.37
N CYS A 84 -2.19 -4.39 -3.88
CA CYS A 84 -3.53 -4.22 -4.43
C CYS A 84 -4.56 -3.78 -3.39
N VAL A 85 -4.45 -4.29 -2.16
CA VAL A 85 -5.36 -3.91 -1.06
C VAL A 85 -4.73 -2.82 -0.20
N GLY A 86 -3.53 -3.05 0.34
CA GLY A 86 -2.88 -2.15 1.29
C GLY A 86 -2.65 -0.75 0.75
N GLU A 87 -1.92 -0.60 -0.37
CA GLU A 87 -1.60 0.71 -0.96
C GLU A 87 -2.86 1.43 -1.47
N THR A 88 -3.85 0.69 -2.00
CA THR A 88 -5.13 1.30 -2.40
C THR A 88 -5.84 1.93 -1.21
N LEU A 89 -5.90 1.23 -0.08
CA LEU A 89 -6.53 1.75 1.15
C LEU A 89 -5.70 2.89 1.76
N ALA A 90 -4.37 2.78 1.76
CA ALA A 90 -3.46 3.83 2.22
C ALA A 90 -3.63 5.12 1.42
N ALA A 91 -3.74 5.02 0.09
CA ALA A 91 -3.99 6.16 -0.79
C ALA A 91 -5.30 6.89 -0.45
N PHE A 92 -6.37 6.15 -0.19
CA PHE A 92 -7.66 6.74 0.18
C PHE A 92 -7.63 7.36 1.56
N GLU A 93 -6.96 6.73 2.53
CA GLU A 93 -6.77 7.26 3.86
C GLU A 93 -5.96 8.56 3.84
N ALA A 94 -4.85 8.59 3.11
CA ALA A 94 -4.03 9.79 2.94
C ALA A 94 -4.81 10.93 2.24
N ARG A 95 -5.64 10.61 1.25
CA ARG A 95 -6.51 11.58 0.57
C ARG A 95 -7.52 12.22 1.51
N GLU A 96 -8.22 11.41 2.30
CA GLU A 96 -9.20 11.91 3.26
C GLU A 96 -8.52 12.69 4.41
N ALA A 97 -7.37 12.22 4.88
CA ALA A 97 -6.55 12.94 5.85
C ALA A 97 -6.12 14.32 5.32
N ALA A 98 -5.71 14.39 4.04
CA ALA A 98 -5.38 15.65 3.38
C ALA A 98 -6.58 16.60 3.30
N ALA A 99 -7.76 16.07 2.96
CA ALA A 99 -9.00 16.86 2.82
C ALA A 99 -9.43 17.49 4.15
N HIS A 100 -9.22 16.80 5.27
CA HIS A 100 -9.57 17.30 6.61
C HIS A 100 -8.46 18.12 7.27
N SER A 101 -7.22 18.10 6.74
CA SER A 101 -6.10 18.83 7.34
C SER A 101 -6.22 20.33 7.09
N GLU A 102 -6.14 21.12 8.16
CA GLU A 102 -6.10 22.60 8.13
C GLU A 102 -4.66 23.12 8.06
N VAL A 103 -3.67 22.28 8.36
CA VAL A 103 -2.25 22.64 8.34
C VAL A 103 -1.70 22.49 6.91
N PRO A 104 -1.29 23.57 6.23
CA PRO A 104 -0.90 23.52 4.82
C PRO A 104 0.25 22.54 4.53
N ALA A 105 1.24 22.45 5.40
CA ALA A 105 2.38 21.54 5.23
C ALA A 105 1.95 20.06 5.33
N VAL A 106 1.05 19.73 6.27
CA VAL A 106 0.49 18.38 6.43
C VAL A 106 -0.37 18.02 5.21
N ARG A 107 -1.26 18.95 4.80
CA ARG A 107 -2.10 18.75 3.61
C ARG A 107 -1.25 18.50 2.36
N ALA A 108 -0.21 19.29 2.14
CA ALA A 108 0.67 19.13 0.98
C ALA A 108 1.40 17.77 1.00
N ALA A 109 1.92 17.35 2.15
CA ALA A 109 2.57 16.06 2.31
C ALA A 109 1.59 14.89 2.04
N LEU A 110 0.42 14.90 2.66
CA LEU A 110 -0.60 13.86 2.49
C LEU A 110 -1.16 13.80 1.05
N THR A 111 -1.32 14.94 0.39
CA THR A 111 -1.74 14.99 -1.02
C THR A 111 -0.70 14.33 -1.92
N LYS A 112 0.60 14.60 -1.68
CA LYS A 112 1.68 13.95 -2.42
C LYS A 112 1.66 12.44 -2.15
N ILE A 113 1.67 12.02 -0.90
CA ILE A 113 1.65 10.61 -0.49
C ILE A 113 0.46 9.90 -1.15
N SER A 114 -0.76 10.42 -1.03
CA SER A 114 -1.94 9.80 -1.66
C SER A 114 -1.79 9.57 -3.17
N GLY A 115 -1.18 10.52 -3.90
CA GLY A 115 -0.92 10.37 -5.33
C GLY A 115 0.14 9.31 -5.63
N ASP A 116 1.14 9.18 -4.78
CA ASP A 116 2.21 8.20 -4.92
C ASP A 116 1.67 6.79 -4.61
N GLU A 117 0.90 6.62 -3.51
CA GLU A 117 0.29 5.34 -3.13
C GLU A 117 -0.68 4.79 -4.19
N LEU A 118 -1.40 5.66 -4.91
CA LEU A 118 -2.20 5.21 -6.05
C LEU A 118 -1.35 4.61 -7.17
N ARG A 119 -0.14 5.13 -7.42
CA ARG A 119 0.80 4.55 -8.39
C ARG A 119 1.42 3.25 -7.88
N HIS A 120 1.68 3.15 -6.57
CA HIS A 120 2.14 1.92 -5.94
C HIS A 120 1.06 0.83 -6.03
N ALA A 121 -0.19 1.16 -5.75
CA ALA A 121 -1.32 0.26 -5.96
C ALA A 121 -1.42 -0.20 -7.42
N GLU A 122 -1.35 0.74 -8.40
CA GLU A 122 -1.36 0.42 -9.82
C GLU A 122 -0.23 -0.56 -10.20
N LEU A 123 0.97 -0.36 -9.67
CA LEU A 123 2.08 -1.29 -9.85
C LEU A 123 1.71 -2.69 -9.37
N GLY A 124 1.09 -2.82 -8.20
CA GLY A 124 0.63 -4.10 -7.66
C GLY A 124 -0.40 -4.78 -8.58
N TRP A 125 -1.41 -4.04 -9.04
CA TRP A 125 -2.42 -4.55 -9.97
C TRP A 125 -1.81 -5.00 -11.30
N ARG A 126 -0.87 -4.25 -11.86
CA ARG A 126 -0.14 -4.60 -13.09
C ARG A 126 0.74 -5.83 -12.92
N PHE A 127 1.39 -5.96 -11.76
CA PHE A 127 2.18 -7.15 -11.45
C PHE A 127 1.29 -8.40 -11.39
N VAL A 128 0.17 -8.36 -10.65
CA VAL A 128 -0.74 -9.51 -10.55
C VAL A 128 -1.34 -9.86 -11.92
N GLN A 129 -1.70 -8.85 -12.73
CA GLN A 129 -2.17 -9.07 -14.10
C GLN A 129 -1.12 -9.79 -14.96
N TRP A 130 0.14 -9.36 -14.88
CA TRP A 130 1.24 -10.00 -15.61
C TRP A 130 1.47 -11.43 -15.11
N ALA A 131 1.52 -11.63 -13.80
CA ALA A 131 1.79 -12.94 -13.21
C ALA A 131 0.70 -13.99 -13.53
N LEU A 132 -0.53 -13.53 -13.79
CA LEU A 132 -1.66 -14.40 -14.12
C LEU A 132 -1.91 -14.51 -15.64
N SER A 133 -1.19 -13.81 -16.50
CA SER A 133 -1.49 -13.79 -17.95
C SER A 133 -1.39 -15.17 -18.61
N ASP A 134 -0.43 -15.98 -18.20
CA ASP A 134 -0.19 -17.33 -18.72
C ASP A 134 -0.34 -18.40 -17.61
N ALA A 135 -1.01 -18.05 -16.50
CA ALA A 135 -1.15 -18.94 -15.36
C ALA A 135 -2.30 -19.94 -15.56
N ASP A 136 -2.20 -21.06 -14.88
CA ASP A 136 -3.22 -22.10 -14.89
C ASP A 136 -4.44 -21.74 -14.00
N GLU A 137 -5.50 -22.56 -14.09
CA GLU A 137 -6.73 -22.39 -13.32
C GLU A 137 -6.47 -22.43 -11.79
N HIS A 138 -5.46 -23.21 -11.35
CA HIS A 138 -5.11 -23.32 -9.93
C HIS A 138 -4.53 -22.01 -9.40
N ALA A 139 -3.63 -21.37 -10.16
CA ALA A 139 -3.08 -20.06 -9.80
C ALA A 139 -4.17 -18.97 -9.74
N HIS A 140 -5.12 -18.99 -10.69
CA HIS A 140 -6.26 -18.06 -10.66
C HIS A 140 -7.17 -18.30 -9.44
N ALA A 141 -7.48 -19.55 -9.12
CA ALA A 141 -8.28 -19.89 -7.94
C ALA A 141 -7.57 -19.45 -6.63
N ARG A 142 -6.24 -19.62 -6.57
CA ARG A 142 -5.42 -19.16 -5.44
C ARG A 142 -5.46 -17.65 -5.31
N ALA A 143 -5.26 -16.90 -6.38
CA ALA A 143 -5.34 -15.44 -6.37
C ALA A 143 -6.73 -14.95 -5.95
N GLN A 144 -7.80 -15.59 -6.43
CA GLN A 144 -9.17 -15.30 -6.00
C GLN A 144 -9.37 -15.51 -4.50
N ALA A 145 -8.88 -16.62 -3.96
CA ALA A 145 -8.95 -16.92 -2.53
C ALA A 145 -8.14 -15.90 -1.71
N THR A 146 -6.97 -15.47 -2.22
CA THR A 146 -6.13 -14.47 -1.57
C THR A 146 -6.80 -13.10 -1.55
N PHE A 147 -7.43 -12.65 -2.64
CA PHE A 147 -8.22 -11.41 -2.64
C PHE A 147 -9.37 -11.48 -1.62
N ALA A 148 -10.13 -12.56 -1.60
CA ALA A 148 -11.23 -12.73 -0.65
C ALA A 148 -10.73 -12.69 0.81
N ALA A 149 -9.60 -13.35 1.10
CA ALA A 149 -8.99 -13.32 2.42
C ALA A 149 -8.47 -11.92 2.78
N ALA A 150 -7.79 -11.22 1.87
CA ALA A 150 -7.26 -9.88 2.11
C ALA A 150 -8.38 -8.85 2.38
N VAL A 151 -9.49 -8.93 1.65
CA VAL A 151 -10.70 -8.10 1.88
C VAL A 151 -11.28 -8.39 3.28
N ALA A 152 -11.41 -9.66 3.65
CA ALA A 152 -11.93 -10.04 4.97
C ALA A 152 -11.00 -9.60 6.11
N GLU A 153 -9.68 -9.68 5.91
CA GLU A 153 -8.67 -9.20 6.85
C GLU A 153 -8.74 -7.69 7.02
N ALA A 154 -8.91 -6.93 5.94
CA ALA A 154 -9.08 -5.49 5.99
C ALA A 154 -10.32 -5.09 6.80
N HIS A 155 -11.47 -5.72 6.56
CA HIS A 155 -12.67 -5.50 7.36
C HIS A 155 -12.45 -5.83 8.86
N SER A 156 -11.74 -6.92 9.14
CA SER A 156 -11.45 -7.34 10.53
C SER A 156 -10.40 -6.47 11.20
N GLY A 157 -9.45 -5.91 10.42
CA GLY A 157 -8.41 -5.00 10.89
C GLY A 157 -9.01 -3.71 11.45
N VAL A 158 -9.95 -3.11 10.72
CA VAL A 158 -10.67 -1.92 11.17
C VAL A 158 -11.40 -2.16 12.48
N ALA A 159 -12.06 -3.31 12.63
CA ALA A 159 -12.79 -3.64 13.86
C ALA A 159 -11.88 -3.80 15.09
N ARG A 160 -10.59 -4.09 14.89
CA ARG A 160 -9.59 -4.25 15.96
C ARG A 160 -8.78 -3.00 16.24
N ASP A 161 -8.90 -2.00 15.37
CA ASP A 161 -8.13 -0.77 15.50
C ASP A 161 -8.64 0.04 16.71
N GLN A 162 -7.82 0.09 17.76
CA GLN A 162 -8.10 0.81 18.99
C GLN A 162 -7.62 2.27 18.92
N LEU A 163 -7.60 2.86 17.73
CA LEU A 163 -7.30 4.29 17.62
C LEU A 163 -8.31 5.06 18.44
N ALA A 164 -7.81 5.88 19.35
CA ALA A 164 -8.65 6.79 20.11
C ALA A 164 -9.43 7.71 19.16
N ASP A 165 -10.65 8.08 19.54
CA ASP A 165 -11.41 9.07 18.80
C ASP A 165 -10.55 10.33 18.59
N ALA A 166 -10.35 10.69 17.33
CA ALA A 166 -9.57 11.89 17.04
C ALA A 166 -10.39 13.11 17.43
N THR A 167 -9.80 13.94 18.28
CA THR A 167 -10.38 15.26 18.57
C THR A 167 -10.40 16.10 17.28
N PRO A 168 -11.27 17.13 17.16
CA PRO A 168 -11.25 18.04 16.02
C PRO A 168 -9.85 18.61 15.73
N HIS A 169 -9.07 18.89 16.78
CA HIS A 169 -7.69 19.35 16.64
C HIS A 169 -6.79 18.31 15.94
N LEU A 170 -6.88 17.04 16.31
CA LEU A 170 -6.10 15.99 15.66
C LEU A 170 -6.51 15.78 14.20
N ARG A 171 -7.80 15.86 13.89
CA ARG A 171 -8.28 15.80 12.49
C ARG A 171 -7.76 16.97 11.66
N ALA A 172 -7.73 18.18 12.22
CA ALA A 172 -7.13 19.34 11.57
C ALA A 172 -5.63 19.17 11.25
N HIS A 173 -4.96 18.27 11.96
CA HIS A 173 -3.59 17.84 11.70
C HIS A 173 -3.47 16.56 10.85
N GLY A 174 -4.54 16.12 10.18
CA GLY A 174 -4.51 14.99 9.26
C GLY A 174 -4.57 13.61 9.93
N VAL A 175 -5.03 13.54 11.19
CA VAL A 175 -5.21 12.26 11.88
C VAL A 175 -6.58 11.69 11.50
N VAL A 176 -6.58 10.46 10.97
CA VAL A 176 -7.79 9.67 10.68
C VAL A 176 -8.09 8.80 11.90
N ASP A 177 -9.29 8.94 12.45
CA ASP A 177 -9.76 8.10 13.57
C ASP A 177 -10.36 6.77 13.08
N ALA A 178 -10.61 5.85 14.01
CA ALA A 178 -11.12 4.52 13.69
C ALA A 178 -12.47 4.55 12.95
N PRO A 179 -13.48 5.37 13.34
CA PRO A 179 -14.73 5.44 12.60
C PRO A 179 -14.57 5.94 11.16
N LEU A 180 -13.77 6.99 10.94
CA LEU A 180 -13.51 7.52 9.60
C LEU A 180 -12.72 6.51 8.76
N ARG A 181 -11.70 5.86 9.34
CA ARG A 181 -10.96 4.79 8.67
C ARG A 181 -11.88 3.66 8.24
N ALA A 182 -12.80 3.24 9.11
CA ALA A 182 -13.78 2.20 8.79
C ALA A 182 -14.62 2.55 7.56
N GLN A 183 -15.07 3.80 7.48
CA GLN A 183 -15.85 4.28 6.33
C GLN A 183 -15.02 4.31 5.04
N ILE A 184 -13.79 4.86 5.10
CA ILE A 184 -12.86 4.94 3.96
C ILE A 184 -12.57 3.53 3.43
N TRP A 185 -12.22 2.60 4.31
CA TRP A 185 -11.88 1.25 3.92
C TRP A 185 -13.07 0.49 3.36
N ALA A 186 -14.24 0.56 4.00
CA ALA A 186 -15.46 -0.08 3.49
C ALA A 186 -15.84 0.47 2.10
N GLN A 187 -15.66 1.76 1.86
CA GLN A 187 -15.90 2.36 0.56
C GLN A 187 -14.85 1.90 -0.45
N GLY A 188 -13.55 1.96 -0.12
CA GLY A 188 -12.45 1.55 -1.00
C GLY A 188 -12.54 0.08 -1.42
N LEU A 189 -12.86 -0.80 -0.46
CA LEU A 189 -13.08 -2.22 -0.74
C LEU A 189 -14.23 -2.42 -1.74
N ARG A 190 -15.40 -1.86 -1.47
CA ARG A 190 -16.60 -2.04 -2.29
C ARG A 190 -16.52 -1.38 -3.66
N GLU A 191 -15.98 -0.18 -3.74
CA GLU A 191 -16.05 0.64 -4.96
C GLU A 191 -14.84 0.46 -5.89
N VAL A 192 -13.71 -0.01 -5.36
CA VAL A 192 -12.47 -0.15 -6.14
C VAL A 192 -11.90 -1.55 -6.07
N ILE A 193 -11.56 -2.05 -4.89
CA ILE A 193 -10.77 -3.29 -4.76
C ILE A 193 -11.55 -4.50 -5.27
N GLU A 194 -12.77 -4.72 -4.81
CA GLU A 194 -13.60 -5.85 -5.24
C GLU A 194 -13.93 -5.81 -6.75
N PRO A 195 -14.34 -4.66 -7.34
CA PRO A 195 -14.54 -4.58 -8.78
C PRO A 195 -13.28 -4.80 -9.61
N CYS A 196 -12.12 -4.26 -9.18
CA CYS A 196 -10.85 -4.46 -9.87
C CYS A 196 -10.41 -5.92 -9.82
N ALA A 197 -10.50 -6.58 -8.66
CA ALA A 197 -10.20 -7.99 -8.50
C ALA A 197 -11.09 -8.86 -9.39
N ALA A 198 -12.41 -8.59 -9.40
CA ALA A 198 -13.35 -9.30 -10.26
C ALA A 198 -13.07 -9.11 -11.75
N ALA A 199 -12.65 -7.90 -12.16
CA ALA A 199 -12.32 -7.61 -13.56
C ALA A 199 -11.01 -8.29 -13.99
N LEU A 200 -9.99 -8.27 -13.12
CA LEU A 200 -8.71 -8.90 -13.36
C LEU A 200 -8.85 -10.42 -13.52
N LEU A 201 -9.56 -11.08 -12.61
CA LEU A 201 -9.74 -12.53 -12.61
C LEU A 201 -10.62 -13.02 -13.79
N LYS A 202 -11.58 -12.22 -14.25
CA LYS A 202 -12.40 -12.56 -15.45
C LYS A 202 -11.60 -12.48 -16.75
N ARG A 203 -10.71 -11.49 -16.92
CA ARG A 203 -9.91 -11.34 -18.13
C ARG A 203 -8.94 -12.48 -18.34
N SER A 204 -8.39 -13.00 -17.26
CA SER A 204 -7.41 -14.09 -17.31
C SER A 204 -8.01 -15.45 -17.70
N LEU A 205 -9.32 -15.66 -17.54
CA LEU A 205 -10.02 -16.90 -17.95
C LEU A 205 -10.51 -16.88 -19.39
N ALA A 206 -10.42 -15.75 -20.09
CA ALA A 206 -10.96 -15.54 -21.45
C ALA A 206 -9.87 -15.47 -22.54
N ALA A 207 -8.59 -15.59 -22.16
CA ALA A 207 -7.43 -15.59 -23.06
C ALA A 207 -6.88 -16.99 -23.25
#